data_19618ec228482e7b8aebaa6e3c331ebc
#
_entry.id   19618ec228482e7b8aebaa6e3c331ebc
#
_cell.length_a   1.000
_cell.length_b   1.000
_cell.length_c   1.000
_cell.angle_alpha   90.00
_cell.angle_beta   90.00
_cell.angle_gamma   90.00
#
_symmetry.space_group_name_H-M   'P 1'
#
loop_
_entity.id
_entity.type
_entity.pdbx_description
1 polymer ?
#
loop_
_entity_poly.entity_id
_entity_poly.type
_entity_poly.pdbx_seq_one_letter_code
_entity_poly.pdbx_strand_id
1 'polypeptide(L)'
;KAEIITDNEHYQKLPEGWCLTILGSIGTWQSGATPSRLRKDYYGGNIPWLKTGDLNDGIITNIPEFITEKALEETSVKLNPTDSILIAMYGATIGKIGILSFPATTNQACCACLDYKIDKMYIFYFLLSNRINFVSMGGGGAQPNISKEKIVNTTFPLPPLAEQKRIVSKIEELFHQLNMIEESL
;
A
#
# COMPACT_ATOMS: atom_id res chain seq x y z
N LYS A 1 8.19 17.02 14.07
CA LYS A 1 7.55 16.63 15.35
C LYS A 1 6.38 15.76 14.97
N ALA A 2 6.41 14.47 15.31
CA ALA A 2 5.27 13.58 15.12
C ALA A 2 4.18 14.02 16.12
N GLU A 3 2.97 14.28 15.62
CA GLU A 3 1.81 14.50 16.49
C GLU A 3 1.45 13.18 17.16
N ILE A 4 1.41 13.16 18.48
CA ILE A 4 0.97 12.02 19.27
C ILE A 4 -0.55 12.09 19.32
N ILE A 5 -1.21 11.13 18.65
CA ILE A 5 -2.67 11.00 18.71
C ILE A 5 -3.01 10.15 19.94
N THR A 6 -3.71 10.75 20.91
CA THR A 6 -3.98 10.15 22.22
C THR A 6 -5.31 9.42 22.35
N ASP A 7 -6.20 9.46 21.35
CA ASP A 7 -7.55 8.90 21.43
C ASP A 7 -7.81 7.80 20.41
N ASN A 8 -7.36 6.58 20.75
CA ASN A 8 -7.86 5.39 20.07
C ASN A 8 -8.05 4.27 21.11
N GLU A 9 -9.28 3.92 21.43
CA GLU A 9 -9.64 2.95 22.48
C GLU A 9 -8.93 1.59 22.36
N HIS A 10 -8.52 1.20 21.15
CA HIS A 10 -7.79 -0.02 20.88
C HIS A 10 -6.31 0.00 21.35
N TYR A 11 -5.75 1.17 21.65
CA TYR A 11 -4.34 1.33 22.02
C TYR A 11 -4.14 1.95 23.40
N GLN A 12 -5.06 1.71 24.34
CA GLN A 12 -5.04 2.31 25.67
C GLN A 12 -3.75 2.01 26.47
N LYS A 13 -2.97 1.01 26.09
CA LYS A 13 -1.67 0.70 26.70
C LYS A 13 -0.71 0.07 25.70
N LEU A 14 0.12 0.91 25.10
CA LEU A 14 1.21 0.41 24.26
C LEU A 14 2.31 -0.24 25.10
N PRO A 15 2.99 -1.29 24.58
CA PRO A 15 4.20 -1.81 25.21
C PRO A 15 5.28 -0.74 25.33
N GLU A 16 6.21 -0.95 26.27
CA GLU A 16 7.34 -0.04 26.45
C GLU A 16 8.17 0.07 25.15
N GLY A 17 8.55 1.30 24.81
CA GLY A 17 9.31 1.61 23.59
C GLY A 17 8.48 1.75 22.31
N TRP A 18 7.15 1.48 22.37
CA TRP A 18 6.26 1.73 21.24
C TRP A 18 5.74 3.17 21.26
N CYS A 19 5.43 3.71 20.08
CA CYS A 19 4.70 4.97 19.97
C CYS A 19 3.55 4.86 18.97
N LEU A 20 2.55 5.72 19.12
CA LEU A 20 1.52 5.92 18.10
C LEU A 20 1.95 7.03 17.16
N THR A 21 1.75 6.82 15.88
CA THR A 21 1.93 7.80 14.82
C THR A 21 0.82 7.63 13.78
N ILE A 22 0.96 8.24 12.61
CA ILE A 22 0.08 8.02 11.47
C ILE A 22 0.89 7.50 10.29
N LEU A 23 0.24 6.80 9.36
CA LEU A 23 0.89 6.28 8.15
C LEU A 23 1.59 7.37 7.34
N GLY A 24 1.07 8.59 7.34
CA GLY A 24 1.69 9.74 6.66
C GLY A 24 3.07 10.11 7.16
N SER A 25 3.42 9.74 8.40
CA SER A 25 4.71 10.08 9.03
C SER A 25 5.81 9.06 8.75
N ILE A 26 5.48 7.87 8.22
CA ILE A 26 6.46 6.79 8.04
C ILE A 26 7.14 6.78 6.68
N GLY A 27 6.63 7.53 5.70
CA GLY A 27 7.16 7.58 4.34
C GLY A 27 6.45 8.63 3.49
N THR A 28 6.81 8.69 2.22
CA THR A 28 6.20 9.55 1.21
C THR A 28 5.01 8.84 0.58
N TRP A 29 3.84 9.49 0.50
CA TRP A 29 2.64 8.92 -0.08
C TRP A 29 2.21 9.68 -1.32
N GLN A 30 2.02 8.97 -2.43
CA GLN A 30 1.58 9.55 -3.69
C GLN A 30 0.49 8.71 -4.36
N SER A 31 -0.49 9.39 -4.98
CA SER A 31 -1.49 8.74 -5.84
C SER A 31 -0.97 8.69 -7.27
N GLY A 32 -1.35 7.64 -7.99
CA GLY A 32 -1.12 7.53 -9.41
C GLY A 32 -2.06 8.41 -10.24
N ALA A 33 -1.98 8.27 -11.55
CA ALA A 33 -2.85 8.96 -12.51
C ALA A 33 -3.15 8.07 -13.72
N THR A 34 -4.22 8.41 -14.43
CA THR A 34 -4.59 7.75 -15.69
C THR A 34 -4.38 8.72 -16.83
N PRO A 35 -3.42 8.48 -17.73
CA PRO A 35 -3.29 9.23 -18.96
C PRO A 35 -4.59 9.17 -19.78
N SER A 36 -4.89 10.22 -20.55
CA SER A 36 -6.11 10.24 -21.35
C SER A 36 -6.17 9.05 -22.32
N ARG A 37 -7.22 8.25 -22.26
CA ARG A 37 -7.45 7.11 -23.16
C ARG A 37 -7.71 7.53 -24.62
N LEU A 38 -8.02 8.79 -24.86
CA LEU A 38 -8.15 9.35 -26.21
C LEU A 38 -6.78 9.54 -26.88
N ARG A 39 -5.71 9.66 -26.10
CA ARG A 39 -4.33 9.80 -26.57
C ARG A 39 -3.70 8.42 -26.72
N LYS A 40 -3.81 7.85 -27.91
CA LYS A 40 -3.25 6.53 -28.23
C LYS A 40 -1.72 6.48 -28.08
N ASP A 41 -1.06 7.62 -28.31
CA ASP A 41 0.36 7.81 -28.18
C ASP A 41 0.89 7.80 -26.73
N TYR A 42 0.00 7.71 -25.74
CA TYR A 42 0.37 7.53 -24.33
C TYR A 42 0.50 6.06 -23.91
N TYR A 43 0.05 5.11 -24.74
CA TYR A 43 -0.04 3.69 -24.41
C TYR A 43 0.81 2.81 -25.32
N GLY A 44 1.17 1.59 -24.83
CA GLY A 44 1.94 0.63 -25.60
C GLY A 44 3.44 0.88 -25.60
N GLY A 45 3.94 1.69 -24.65
CA GLY A 45 5.38 1.91 -24.46
C GLY A 45 6.06 0.81 -23.60
N ASN A 46 7.06 1.21 -22.85
CA ASN A 46 7.91 0.34 -22.02
C ASN A 46 7.84 0.63 -20.52
N ILE A 47 7.06 1.63 -20.08
CA ILE A 47 6.88 1.97 -18.67
C ILE A 47 5.67 1.20 -18.12
N PRO A 48 5.86 0.27 -17.14
CA PRO A 48 4.75 -0.46 -16.57
C PRO A 48 3.74 0.47 -15.90
N TRP A 49 2.45 0.25 -16.16
CA TRP A 49 1.35 1.04 -15.59
C TRP A 49 0.31 0.13 -14.94
N LEU A 50 0.38 0.04 -13.62
CA LEU A 50 -0.41 -0.85 -12.78
C LEU A 50 -1.81 -0.28 -12.53
N LYS A 51 -2.81 -1.13 -12.60
CA LYS A 51 -4.18 -0.87 -12.14
C LYS A 51 -4.46 -1.65 -10.84
N THR A 52 -5.40 -1.18 -10.05
CA THR A 52 -5.72 -1.84 -8.76
C THR A 52 -6.14 -3.31 -8.88
N GLY A 53 -6.62 -3.73 -10.06
CA GLY A 53 -6.91 -5.14 -10.35
C GLY A 53 -5.66 -6.04 -10.42
N ASP A 54 -4.48 -5.45 -10.67
CA ASP A 54 -3.21 -6.16 -10.76
C ASP A 54 -2.57 -6.42 -9.39
N LEU A 55 -3.12 -5.82 -8.32
CA LEU A 55 -2.65 -6.04 -6.94
C LEU A 55 -3.04 -7.46 -6.47
N ASN A 56 -2.10 -8.18 -5.89
CA ASN A 56 -2.20 -9.59 -5.55
C ASN A 56 -1.96 -9.92 -4.08
N ASP A 57 -1.86 -8.89 -3.21
CA ASP A 57 -1.52 -9.02 -1.79
C ASP A 57 -0.13 -9.65 -1.54
N GLY A 58 0.80 -9.38 -2.47
CA GLY A 58 2.15 -9.91 -2.45
C GLY A 58 3.12 -9.06 -3.27
N ILE A 59 4.19 -9.69 -3.74
CA ILE A 59 5.18 -9.05 -4.61
C ILE A 59 4.63 -9.00 -6.04
N ILE A 60 4.63 -7.81 -6.63
CA ILE A 60 4.21 -7.58 -8.02
C ILE A 60 5.40 -7.86 -8.94
N THR A 61 5.31 -8.96 -9.66
CA THR A 61 6.34 -9.43 -10.60
C THR A 61 5.94 -9.27 -12.06
N ASN A 62 4.68 -8.90 -12.33
CA ASN A 62 4.17 -8.68 -13.68
C ASN A 62 3.11 -7.57 -13.69
N ILE A 63 3.17 -6.70 -14.70
CA ILE A 63 2.18 -5.66 -14.97
C ILE A 63 1.86 -5.74 -16.47
N PRO A 64 0.59 -6.00 -16.84
CA PRO A 64 0.24 -6.30 -18.24
C PRO A 64 0.11 -5.06 -19.13
N GLU A 65 -0.02 -3.86 -18.58
CA GLU A 65 -0.23 -2.64 -19.35
C GLU A 65 0.94 -1.67 -19.20
N PHE A 66 1.25 -0.98 -20.30
CA PHE A 66 2.40 -0.08 -20.38
C PHE A 66 2.01 1.27 -20.93
N ILE A 67 2.68 2.32 -20.49
CA ILE A 67 2.60 3.68 -21.02
C ILE A 67 3.93 4.09 -21.65
N THR A 68 3.90 5.17 -22.40
CA THR A 68 5.08 5.73 -23.07
C THR A 68 5.79 6.75 -22.18
N GLU A 69 7.07 7.05 -22.50
CA GLU A 69 7.81 8.17 -21.91
C GLU A 69 7.04 9.49 -22.04
N LYS A 70 6.41 9.69 -23.20
CA LYS A 70 5.56 10.85 -23.46
C LYS A 70 4.42 10.99 -22.46
N ALA A 71 3.78 9.88 -22.09
CA ALA A 71 2.73 9.90 -21.07
C ALA A 71 3.30 10.29 -19.69
N LEU A 72 4.50 9.82 -19.34
CA LEU A 72 5.17 10.18 -18.10
C LEU A 72 5.54 11.66 -18.06
N GLU A 73 6.01 12.24 -19.17
CA GLU A 73 6.43 13.64 -19.28
C GLU A 73 5.27 14.63 -19.35
N GLU A 74 4.21 14.28 -20.10
CA GLU A 74 3.09 15.20 -20.39
C GLU A 74 1.90 15.08 -19.42
N THR A 75 1.94 14.12 -18.47
CA THR A 75 0.81 13.91 -17.54
C THR A 75 1.24 13.96 -16.08
N SER A 76 0.28 13.85 -15.16
CA SER A 76 0.54 13.78 -13.72
C SER A 76 0.93 12.36 -13.21
N VAL A 77 1.15 11.42 -14.11
CA VAL A 77 1.63 10.07 -13.75
C VAL A 77 3.00 10.18 -13.08
N LYS A 78 3.21 9.36 -12.05
CA LYS A 78 4.45 9.33 -11.29
C LYS A 78 5.06 7.94 -11.31
N LEU A 79 6.37 7.88 -11.49
CA LEU A 79 7.11 6.64 -11.32
C LEU A 79 7.28 6.35 -9.82
N ASN A 80 6.95 5.13 -9.42
CA ASN A 80 7.22 4.60 -8.09
C ASN A 80 8.45 3.69 -8.19
N PRO A 81 9.47 3.83 -7.33
CA PRO A 81 10.65 2.98 -7.34
C PRO A 81 10.33 1.54 -6.92
N THR A 82 11.28 0.64 -7.14
CA THR A 82 11.26 -0.70 -6.53
C THR A 82 11.04 -0.60 -5.01
N ASP A 83 10.41 -1.60 -4.44
CA ASP A 83 10.02 -1.67 -3.02
C ASP A 83 8.89 -0.71 -2.61
N SER A 84 8.34 0.11 -3.50
CA SER A 84 7.14 0.88 -3.16
C SER A 84 6.00 -0.05 -2.76
N ILE A 85 5.33 0.27 -1.65
CA ILE A 85 4.15 -0.46 -1.18
C ILE A 85 2.91 0.23 -1.73
N LEU A 86 2.09 -0.52 -2.44
CA LEU A 86 0.88 -0.04 -3.11
C LEU A 86 -0.37 -0.43 -2.33
N ILE A 87 -1.38 0.44 -2.32
CA ILE A 87 -2.70 0.16 -1.77
C ILE A 87 -3.80 0.67 -2.70
N ALA A 88 -4.79 -0.17 -2.96
CA ALA A 88 -5.97 0.20 -3.74
C ALA A 88 -6.93 1.07 -2.92
N MET A 89 -7.46 2.12 -3.55
CA MET A 89 -8.34 3.10 -2.94
C MET A 89 -9.80 3.00 -3.40
N TYR A 90 -10.11 2.29 -4.50
CA TYR A 90 -11.42 2.36 -5.15
C TYR A 90 -12.07 0.99 -5.36
N GLY A 91 -13.39 0.97 -5.23
CA GLY A 91 -14.27 -0.13 -5.59
C GLY A 91 -14.03 -1.41 -4.77
N ALA A 92 -14.28 -2.55 -5.40
CA ALA A 92 -14.13 -3.88 -4.79
C ALA A 92 -12.68 -4.23 -4.42
N THR A 93 -11.71 -3.45 -4.89
CA THR A 93 -10.27 -3.67 -4.62
C THR A 93 -9.77 -2.89 -3.41
N ILE A 94 -10.58 -2.05 -2.75
CA ILE A 94 -10.14 -1.25 -1.59
C ILE A 94 -9.38 -2.14 -0.59
N GLY A 95 -8.19 -1.67 -0.19
CA GLY A 95 -7.33 -2.35 0.76
C GLY A 95 -6.55 -3.53 0.18
N LYS A 96 -6.68 -3.87 -1.13
CA LYS A 96 -5.69 -4.73 -1.78
C LYS A 96 -4.35 -4.03 -1.84
N ILE A 97 -3.28 -4.76 -1.58
CA ILE A 97 -1.93 -4.23 -1.49
C ILE A 97 -0.97 -4.98 -2.43
N GLY A 98 0.20 -4.40 -2.62
CA GLY A 98 1.30 -5.03 -3.36
C GLY A 98 2.62 -4.34 -3.12
N ILE A 99 3.72 -5.03 -3.35
CA ILE A 99 5.08 -4.50 -3.29
C ILE A 99 5.68 -4.57 -4.68
N LEU A 100 6.16 -3.46 -5.21
CA LEU A 100 6.80 -3.44 -6.53
C LEU A 100 8.19 -4.13 -6.48
N SER A 101 8.41 -5.12 -7.36
CA SER A 101 9.74 -5.70 -7.56
C SER A 101 10.60 -4.96 -8.58
N PHE A 102 10.01 -4.01 -9.30
CA PHE A 102 10.65 -3.11 -10.27
C PHE A 102 9.92 -1.76 -10.31
N PRO A 103 10.54 -0.69 -10.85
CA PRO A 103 9.88 0.60 -10.95
C PRO A 103 8.63 0.55 -11.85
N ALA A 104 7.53 1.14 -11.39
CA ALA A 104 6.27 1.17 -12.13
C ALA A 104 5.45 2.43 -11.84
N THR A 105 4.58 2.80 -12.76
CA THR A 105 3.56 3.81 -12.56
C THR A 105 2.22 3.16 -12.18
N THR A 106 1.27 3.93 -11.67
CA THR A 106 -0.03 3.41 -11.24
C THR A 106 -1.17 4.31 -11.71
N ASN A 107 -2.39 3.76 -11.78
CA ASN A 107 -3.58 4.56 -12.00
C ASN A 107 -3.96 5.38 -10.74
N GLN A 108 -4.90 6.33 -10.88
CA GLN A 108 -5.36 7.20 -9.79
C GLN A 108 -6.06 6.46 -8.63
N ALA A 109 -6.51 5.24 -8.85
CA ALA A 109 -7.14 4.41 -7.82
C ALA A 109 -6.15 3.69 -6.92
N CYS A 110 -4.84 3.88 -7.15
CA CYS A 110 -3.76 3.30 -6.37
C CYS A 110 -2.97 4.40 -5.66
N CYS A 111 -2.63 4.18 -4.40
CA CYS A 111 -1.72 5.00 -3.61
C CYS A 111 -0.44 4.22 -3.31
N ALA A 112 0.71 4.87 -3.42
CA ALA A 112 2.02 4.30 -3.15
C ALA A 112 2.66 4.93 -1.93
N CYS A 113 3.26 4.09 -1.07
CA CYS A 113 4.17 4.48 0.00
C CYS A 113 5.61 4.19 -0.42
N LEU A 114 6.47 5.18 -0.35
CA LEU A 114 7.88 5.12 -0.71
C LEU A 114 8.74 5.90 0.29
N ASP A 115 10.07 5.80 0.18
CA ASP A 115 11.04 6.49 1.05
C ASP A 115 10.86 6.24 2.56
N TYR A 116 10.23 5.13 2.93
CA TYR A 116 10.02 4.76 4.33
C TYR A 116 11.34 4.28 4.99
N LYS A 117 11.45 4.53 6.31
CA LYS A 117 12.65 4.20 7.11
C LYS A 117 12.40 3.13 8.17
N ILE A 118 11.35 2.35 7.99
CA ILE A 118 10.94 1.27 8.90
C ILE A 118 10.88 -0.05 8.12
N ASP A 119 10.63 -1.15 8.78
CA ASP A 119 10.59 -2.45 8.13
C ASP A 119 9.44 -2.52 7.09
N LYS A 120 9.77 -2.87 5.86
CA LYS A 120 8.85 -2.96 4.72
C LYS A 120 7.71 -3.93 4.98
N MET A 121 8.03 -5.11 5.48
CA MET A 121 7.03 -6.15 5.73
C MET A 121 6.14 -5.81 6.92
N TYR A 122 6.64 -5.04 7.89
CA TYR A 122 5.81 -4.52 8.97
C TYR A 122 4.72 -3.56 8.45
N ILE A 123 5.07 -2.64 7.53
CA ILE A 123 4.08 -1.78 6.85
C ILE A 123 3.09 -2.66 6.08
N PHE A 124 3.59 -3.61 5.30
CA PHE A 124 2.78 -4.49 4.47
C PHE A 124 1.74 -5.27 5.31
N TYR A 125 2.16 -5.94 6.37
CA TYR A 125 1.26 -6.69 7.24
C TYR A 125 0.30 -5.79 8.03
N PHE A 126 0.73 -4.59 8.41
CA PHE A 126 -0.17 -3.61 9.01
C PHE A 126 -1.28 -3.21 8.03
N LEU A 127 -0.95 -2.86 6.80
CA LEU A 127 -1.95 -2.50 5.78
C LEU A 127 -2.89 -3.67 5.49
N LEU A 128 -2.36 -4.89 5.40
CA LEU A 128 -3.15 -6.10 5.19
C LEU A 128 -4.16 -6.33 6.33
N SER A 129 -3.72 -6.22 7.58
CA SER A 129 -4.58 -6.39 8.76
C SER A 129 -5.66 -5.29 8.89
N ASN A 130 -5.39 -4.09 8.37
CA ASN A 130 -6.32 -2.97 8.39
C ASN A 130 -7.30 -2.93 7.20
N ARG A 131 -7.31 -3.93 6.32
CA ARG A 131 -8.17 -3.96 5.14
C ARG A 131 -9.64 -3.71 5.46
N ILE A 132 -10.18 -4.38 6.48
CA ILE A 132 -11.58 -4.23 6.89
C ILE A 132 -11.88 -2.77 7.26
N ASN A 133 -10.97 -2.11 7.98
CA ASN A 133 -11.10 -0.71 8.34
C ASN A 133 -11.09 0.20 7.10
N PHE A 134 -10.18 -0.04 6.14
CA PHE A 134 -10.15 0.71 4.88
C PHE A 134 -11.43 0.53 4.07
N VAL A 135 -11.95 -0.68 3.99
CA VAL A 135 -13.23 -0.94 3.32
C VAL A 135 -14.37 -0.18 4.01
N SER A 136 -14.44 -0.17 5.35
CA SER A 136 -15.45 0.56 6.11
C SER A 136 -15.37 2.08 5.92
N MET A 137 -14.16 2.62 5.77
CA MET A 137 -13.93 4.05 5.48
C MET A 137 -14.39 4.45 4.08
N GLY A 138 -14.56 3.51 3.16
CA GLY A 138 -14.94 3.75 1.76
C GLY A 138 -16.37 4.25 1.57
N GLY A 139 -17.22 4.15 2.59
CA GLY A 139 -18.63 4.55 2.53
C GLY A 139 -19.51 3.56 1.76
N GLY A 140 -20.83 3.60 2.02
CA GLY A 140 -21.84 2.67 1.48
C GLY A 140 -22.39 3.01 0.09
N GLY A 141 -21.68 3.73 -0.76
CA GLY A 141 -22.13 4.09 -2.12
C GLY A 141 -21.96 2.98 -3.14
N ALA A 142 -22.55 3.15 -4.33
CA ALA A 142 -22.44 2.21 -5.45
C ALA A 142 -20.98 2.00 -5.94
N GLN A 143 -20.10 2.97 -5.69
CA GLN A 143 -18.66 2.86 -5.91
C GLN A 143 -17.93 3.39 -4.67
N PRO A 144 -17.69 2.54 -3.66
CA PRO A 144 -16.96 2.96 -2.48
C PRO A 144 -15.55 3.42 -2.85
N ASN A 145 -15.07 4.47 -2.19
CA ASN A 145 -13.70 4.93 -2.35
C ASN A 145 -13.14 5.45 -1.03
N ILE A 146 -11.85 5.30 -0.85
CA ILE A 146 -11.10 5.88 0.26
C ILE A 146 -10.10 6.88 -0.30
N SER A 147 -10.01 8.07 0.29
CA SER A 147 -9.02 9.06 -0.12
C SER A 147 -7.62 8.73 0.40
N LYS A 148 -6.58 9.21 -0.29
CA LYS A 148 -5.21 9.16 0.24
C LYS A 148 -5.12 9.79 1.63
N GLU A 149 -5.85 10.87 1.88
CA GLU A 149 -5.90 11.56 3.18
C GLU A 149 -6.36 10.63 4.31
N LYS A 150 -7.41 9.82 4.08
CA LYS A 150 -7.86 8.84 5.07
C LYS A 150 -6.80 7.78 5.35
N ILE A 151 -6.10 7.31 4.31
CA ILE A 151 -5.00 6.33 4.46
C ILE A 151 -3.88 6.93 5.30
N VAL A 152 -3.36 8.10 4.92
CA VAL A 152 -2.20 8.70 5.62
C VAL A 152 -2.50 9.12 7.05
N ASN A 153 -3.76 9.41 7.38
CA ASN A 153 -4.20 9.73 8.75
C ASN A 153 -4.57 8.50 9.59
N THR A 154 -4.43 7.29 9.03
CA THR A 154 -4.65 6.06 9.81
C THR A 154 -3.60 5.95 10.91
N THR A 155 -4.08 5.74 12.14
CA THR A 155 -3.21 5.51 13.31
C THR A 155 -2.34 4.28 13.08
N PHE A 156 -1.06 4.42 13.34
CA PHE A 156 -0.04 3.42 13.10
C PHE A 156 0.79 3.18 14.37
N PRO A 157 0.71 1.99 14.99
CA PRO A 157 1.57 1.63 16.11
C PRO A 157 2.98 1.36 15.58
N LEU A 158 3.95 2.08 16.11
CA LEU A 158 5.34 2.02 15.68
C LEU A 158 6.23 1.47 16.79
N PRO A 159 6.59 0.17 16.76
CA PRO A 159 7.57 -0.44 17.65
C PRO A 159 9.01 -0.06 17.26
N PRO A 160 9.99 -0.27 18.13
CA PRO A 160 11.40 -0.24 17.75
C PRO A 160 11.70 -1.20 16.60
N LEU A 161 12.68 -0.88 15.75
CA LEU A 161 12.98 -1.65 14.53
C LEU A 161 13.25 -3.15 14.79
N ALA A 162 13.91 -3.47 15.89
CA ALA A 162 14.15 -4.86 16.27
C ALA A 162 12.83 -5.61 16.54
N GLU A 163 11.86 -4.94 17.16
CA GLU A 163 10.54 -5.50 17.44
C GLU A 163 9.70 -5.64 16.17
N GLN A 164 9.77 -4.67 15.23
CA GLN A 164 9.14 -4.80 13.91
C GLN A 164 9.60 -6.09 13.21
N LYS A 165 10.92 -6.34 13.17
CA LYS A 165 11.49 -7.55 12.56
C LYS A 165 11.05 -8.82 13.28
N ARG A 166 10.98 -8.79 14.61
CA ARG A 166 10.51 -9.94 15.41
C ARG A 166 9.04 -10.27 15.11
N ILE A 167 8.20 -9.25 14.99
CA ILE A 167 6.78 -9.40 14.63
C ILE A 167 6.65 -9.99 13.23
N VAL A 168 7.35 -9.42 12.24
CA VAL A 168 7.37 -9.90 10.85
C VAL A 168 7.78 -11.37 10.80
N SER A 169 8.91 -11.72 11.42
CA SER A 169 9.40 -13.10 11.44
C SER A 169 8.37 -14.08 12.04
N LYS A 170 7.64 -13.64 13.09
CA LYS A 170 6.61 -14.50 13.70
C LYS A 170 5.38 -14.67 12.82
N ILE A 171 4.98 -13.62 12.10
CA ILE A 171 3.88 -13.69 11.13
C ILE A 171 4.25 -14.66 9.99
N GLU A 172 5.45 -14.54 9.44
CA GLU A 172 5.93 -15.39 8.34
C GLU A 172 6.06 -16.86 8.77
N GLU A 173 6.56 -17.12 9.98
CA GLU A 173 6.59 -18.46 10.58
C GLU A 173 5.18 -19.07 10.65
N LEU A 174 4.19 -18.31 11.14
CA LEU A 174 2.82 -18.79 11.26
C LEU A 174 2.18 -19.07 9.89
N PHE A 175 2.39 -18.21 8.89
CA PHE A 175 1.91 -18.46 7.53
C PHE A 175 2.57 -19.70 6.92
N HIS A 176 3.88 -19.91 7.15
CA HIS A 176 4.56 -21.11 6.69
C HIS A 176 3.95 -22.38 7.30
N GLN A 177 3.68 -22.37 8.61
CA GLN A 177 3.04 -23.51 9.30
C GLN A 177 1.62 -23.78 8.75
N LEU A 178 0.82 -22.73 8.48
CA LEU A 178 -0.51 -22.87 7.89
C LEU A 178 -0.45 -23.48 6.49
N ASN A 179 0.46 -23.01 5.64
CA ASN A 179 0.63 -23.56 4.29
C ASN A 179 1.03 -25.05 4.32
N MET A 180 1.92 -25.45 5.23
CA MET A 180 2.28 -26.87 5.39
C MET A 180 1.09 -27.73 5.82
N ILE A 181 0.18 -27.20 6.62
CA ILE A 181 -1.04 -27.91 7.02
C ILE A 181 -1.97 -28.04 5.80
N GLU A 182 -2.17 -26.96 5.02
CA GLU A 182 -3.00 -27.01 3.81
C GLU A 182 -2.48 -28.02 2.78
N GLU A 183 -1.17 -28.10 2.57
CA GLU A 183 -0.54 -29.03 1.66
C GLU A 183 -0.64 -30.50 2.15
N SER A 184 -0.92 -30.73 3.43
CA SER A 184 -1.05 -32.05 4.03
C SER A 184 -2.48 -32.61 4.03
N LEU A 185 -3.47 -31.79 3.64
CA LEU A 185 -4.89 -32.15 3.56
C LEU A 185 -5.29 -32.58 2.15
#